data_e1b3230ef447027e4e7803f8df0140de
#
_entry.id   e1b3230ef447027e4e7803f8df0140de
#
_cell.length_a   1.000
_cell.length_b   1.000
_cell.length_c   1.000
_cell.angle_alpha   90.00
_cell.angle_beta   90.00
_cell.angle_gamma   90.00
#
_symmetry.space_group_name_H-M   'P 1'
#
loop_
_entity.id
_entity.type
_entity.pdbx_description
1 polymer ?
#
loop_
_entity_poly.entity_id
_entity_poly.type
_entity_poly.pdbx_seq_one_letter_code
_entity_poly.pdbx_strand_id
1 'polypeptide(L)'
;LGRDPRCVSQSAVLVARRIADIIRARNAAGRPAVLGLATGSTPIGVYRELIRMHRGEGLSFANVVTFNLDEYYPMARESMHSYHRFMWENLFNHVDAVAAQVHIPDGTVTSAQLDAWCAGYEQAIRDAGGIDIQILGIGKTGHIGFNEPGSGETSRTRRVHLDAVTRRDAAADFFGEDFVPREAVTMRVATILDAREIVILATGEHKSSIVRRAVEGPIDLEVAATFLQRHAHTTFYVDAAAAAELTRAATPWLLDEVEWTAARTQQAVTWLSRKTGKAILKLTQADYAEHQLSSLVAVHRT
;
A
#
# COMPACT_ATOMS: atom_id res chain seq x y z
N LEU A 1 1.77 -0.75 24.83
CA LEU A 1 1.40 0.66 24.71
C LEU A 1 0.49 0.81 23.49
N GLY A 2 -0.85 0.75 23.73
CA GLY A 2 -1.85 0.94 22.69
C GLY A 2 -1.73 2.37 22.14
N ARG A 3 -1.52 2.49 20.83
CA ARG A 3 -1.59 3.80 20.16
C ARG A 3 -3.05 4.28 20.26
N ASP A 4 -3.24 5.55 20.65
CA ASP A 4 -4.57 6.18 20.59
C ASP A 4 -5.09 6.04 19.15
N PRO A 5 -6.22 5.38 18.92
CA PRO A 5 -6.78 5.19 17.57
C PRO A 5 -7.12 6.51 16.87
N ARG A 6 -7.06 7.63 17.60
CA ARG A 6 -7.26 8.98 17.06
C ARG A 6 -5.96 9.63 16.55
N CYS A 7 -4.78 9.04 16.85
CA CYS A 7 -3.50 9.58 16.40
C CYS A 7 -3.25 9.13 14.95
N VAL A 8 -3.37 10.06 14.01
CA VAL A 8 -3.04 9.84 12.59
C VAL A 8 -1.53 9.67 12.46
N SER A 9 -1.07 8.61 11.79
CA SER A 9 0.35 8.37 11.57
C SER A 9 0.97 9.44 10.68
N GLN A 10 2.26 9.74 10.87
CA GLN A 10 2.97 10.70 10.03
C GLN A 10 2.89 10.34 8.55
N SER A 11 2.98 9.06 8.21
CA SER A 11 2.82 8.57 6.82
C SER A 11 1.45 8.92 6.23
N ALA A 12 0.38 8.76 7.01
CA ALA A 12 -0.98 9.12 6.57
C ALA A 12 -1.14 10.62 6.33
N VAL A 13 -0.54 11.47 7.18
CA VAL A 13 -0.54 12.93 6.99
C VAL A 13 0.19 13.32 5.70
N LEU A 14 1.36 12.72 5.44
CA LEU A 14 2.14 13.00 4.23
C LEU A 14 1.37 12.60 2.95
N VAL A 15 0.75 11.42 2.95
CA VAL A 15 -0.08 10.96 1.82
C VAL A 15 -1.30 11.85 1.63
N ALA A 16 -2.01 12.21 2.69
CA ALA A 16 -3.16 13.11 2.62
C ALA A 16 -2.80 14.48 2.05
N ARG A 17 -1.67 15.05 2.47
CA ARG A 17 -1.14 16.31 1.91
C ARG A 17 -0.84 16.17 0.42
N ARG A 18 -0.19 15.09 0.01
CA ARG A 18 0.09 14.86 -1.42
C ARG A 18 -1.18 14.80 -2.25
N ILE A 19 -2.22 14.10 -1.77
CA ILE A 19 -3.53 14.05 -2.42
C ILE A 19 -4.16 15.45 -2.49
N ALA A 20 -4.13 16.20 -1.38
CA ALA A 20 -4.66 17.57 -1.33
C ALA A 20 -3.95 18.51 -2.33
N ASP A 21 -2.64 18.37 -2.48
CA ASP A 21 -1.86 19.16 -3.46
C ASP A 21 -2.26 18.82 -4.90
N ILE A 22 -2.50 17.54 -5.21
CA ILE A 22 -3.01 17.11 -6.52
C ILE A 22 -4.41 17.69 -6.78
N ILE A 23 -5.32 17.60 -5.80
CA ILE A 23 -6.68 18.16 -5.91
C ILE A 23 -6.61 19.66 -6.18
N ARG A 24 -5.82 20.41 -5.40
CA ARG A 24 -5.65 21.86 -5.57
C ARG A 24 -5.06 22.22 -6.93
N ALA A 25 -4.02 21.50 -7.37
CA ALA A 25 -3.38 21.73 -8.66
C ALA A 25 -4.32 21.44 -9.84
N ARG A 26 -5.12 20.35 -9.76
CA ARG A 26 -6.11 20.03 -10.78
C ARG A 26 -7.23 21.06 -10.83
N ASN A 27 -7.77 21.46 -9.69
CA ASN A 27 -8.79 22.50 -9.59
C ASN A 27 -8.30 23.84 -10.15
N ALA A 28 -7.08 24.24 -9.84
CA ALA A 28 -6.47 25.46 -10.40
C ALA A 28 -6.30 25.38 -11.92
N ALA A 29 -6.13 24.19 -12.48
CA ALA A 29 -6.06 23.94 -13.93
C ALA A 29 -7.44 23.75 -14.59
N GLY A 30 -8.55 23.90 -13.85
CA GLY A 30 -9.92 23.71 -14.36
C GLY A 30 -10.22 22.26 -14.76
N ARG A 31 -9.54 21.28 -14.20
CA ARG A 31 -9.68 19.84 -14.49
C ARG A 31 -10.00 19.05 -13.22
N PRO A 32 -10.75 17.96 -13.32
CA PRO A 32 -10.98 17.09 -12.18
C PRO A 32 -9.67 16.42 -11.72
N ALA A 33 -9.53 16.21 -10.42
CA ALA A 33 -8.56 15.28 -9.87
C ALA A 33 -9.14 13.86 -9.87
N VAL A 34 -8.37 12.87 -10.32
CA VAL A 34 -8.82 11.48 -10.40
C VAL A 34 -8.03 10.66 -9.38
N LEU A 35 -8.72 10.13 -8.37
CA LEU A 35 -8.10 9.41 -7.25
C LEU A 35 -8.43 7.93 -7.32
N GLY A 36 -7.41 7.09 -7.24
CA GLY A 36 -7.53 5.67 -6.99
C GLY A 36 -7.50 5.38 -5.48
N LEU A 37 -8.56 4.81 -4.93
CA LEU A 37 -8.76 4.65 -3.50
C LEU A 37 -8.76 3.18 -3.07
N ALA A 38 -8.31 2.93 -1.85
CA ALA A 38 -8.26 1.60 -1.23
C ALA A 38 -9.19 1.54 0.00
N THR A 39 -9.53 0.33 0.41
CA THR A 39 -10.28 0.07 1.65
C THR A 39 -9.38 -0.59 2.72
N GLY A 40 -9.97 -0.96 3.85
CA GLY A 40 -9.26 -1.57 4.98
C GLY A 40 -8.71 -0.55 5.97
N SER A 41 -8.01 -1.04 6.99
CA SER A 41 -7.55 -0.21 8.12
C SER A 41 -6.44 0.78 7.75
N THR A 42 -5.63 0.46 6.74
CA THR A 42 -4.44 1.23 6.37
C THR A 42 -4.76 2.66 5.88
N PRO A 43 -5.70 2.89 4.94
CA PRO A 43 -6.00 4.23 4.43
C PRO A 43 -6.88 5.08 5.35
N ILE A 44 -7.47 4.54 6.43
CA ILE A 44 -8.37 5.30 7.33
C ILE A 44 -7.70 6.57 7.87
N GLY A 45 -6.41 6.51 8.21
CA GLY A 45 -5.66 7.67 8.67
C GLY A 45 -5.57 8.77 7.61
N VAL A 46 -5.40 8.38 6.34
CA VAL A 46 -5.39 9.30 5.20
C VAL A 46 -6.77 9.96 5.04
N TYR A 47 -7.83 9.17 5.08
CA TYR A 47 -9.21 9.69 4.94
C TYR A 47 -9.57 10.65 6.07
N ARG A 48 -9.22 10.34 7.32
CA ARG A 48 -9.43 11.25 8.46
C ARG A 48 -8.71 12.58 8.26
N GLU A 49 -7.48 12.56 7.76
CA GLU A 49 -6.72 13.78 7.50
C GLU A 49 -7.30 14.58 6.32
N LEU A 50 -7.74 13.94 5.26
CA LEU A 50 -8.44 14.59 4.14
C LEU A 50 -9.74 15.24 4.60
N ILE A 51 -10.52 14.57 5.47
CA ILE A 51 -11.74 15.14 6.08
C ILE A 51 -11.38 16.36 6.95
N ARG A 52 -10.29 16.29 7.73
CA ARG A 52 -9.82 17.43 8.53
C ARG A 52 -9.46 18.61 7.62
N MET A 53 -8.74 18.37 6.51
CA MET A 53 -8.38 19.41 5.54
C MET A 53 -9.62 19.97 4.84
N HIS A 54 -10.62 19.14 4.50
CA HIS A 54 -11.89 19.62 3.96
C HIS A 54 -12.57 20.58 4.93
N ARG A 55 -12.72 20.19 6.20
CA ARG A 55 -13.45 20.97 7.19
C ARG A 55 -12.70 22.21 7.67
N GLY A 56 -11.37 22.16 7.76
CA GLY A 56 -10.55 23.19 8.37
C GLY A 56 -9.68 24.01 7.40
N GLU A 57 -9.43 23.51 6.19
CA GLU A 57 -8.53 24.14 5.22
C GLU A 57 -9.22 24.40 3.85
N GLY A 58 -10.53 24.15 3.75
CA GLY A 58 -11.28 24.41 2.52
C GLY A 58 -10.91 23.49 1.34
N LEU A 59 -10.39 22.29 1.61
CA LEU A 59 -10.13 21.29 0.55
C LEU A 59 -11.48 20.80 0.00
N SER A 60 -11.81 21.10 -1.27
CA SER A 60 -13.07 20.69 -1.90
C SER A 60 -12.88 19.42 -2.74
N PHE A 61 -13.84 18.50 -2.61
CA PHE A 61 -13.96 17.28 -3.40
C PHE A 61 -15.03 17.39 -4.49
N ALA A 62 -15.66 18.55 -4.66
CA ALA A 62 -16.73 18.76 -5.63
C ALA A 62 -16.30 18.49 -7.09
N ASN A 63 -15.02 18.64 -7.40
CA ASN A 63 -14.43 18.34 -8.72
C ASN A 63 -13.43 17.18 -8.64
N VAL A 64 -13.74 16.16 -7.84
CA VAL A 64 -12.90 14.97 -7.68
C VAL A 64 -13.65 13.76 -8.21
N VAL A 65 -13.02 12.99 -9.09
CA VAL A 65 -13.50 11.68 -9.54
C VAL A 65 -12.73 10.61 -8.79
N THR A 66 -13.40 9.61 -8.28
CA THR A 66 -12.75 8.53 -7.53
C THR A 66 -13.02 7.15 -8.12
N PHE A 67 -12.02 6.28 -8.08
CA PHE A 67 -12.11 4.88 -8.45
C PHE A 67 -11.55 4.01 -7.33
N ASN A 68 -12.39 3.17 -6.73
CA ASN A 68 -11.94 2.20 -5.73
C ASN A 68 -11.31 0.96 -6.39
N LEU A 69 -10.33 0.37 -5.71
CA LEU A 69 -9.61 -0.81 -6.21
C LEU A 69 -10.51 -2.02 -6.43
N ASP A 70 -11.42 -2.27 -5.51
CA ASP A 70 -12.09 -3.56 -5.41
C ASP A 70 -13.41 -3.51 -4.63
N GLU A 71 -14.15 -4.62 -4.72
CA GLU A 71 -15.29 -4.97 -3.88
C GLU A 71 -15.40 -6.50 -3.84
N TYR A 72 -15.87 -7.05 -2.73
CA TYR A 72 -16.26 -8.45 -2.61
C TYR A 72 -17.38 -8.82 -3.59
N TYR A 73 -17.40 -10.08 -4.05
CA TYR A 73 -18.40 -10.54 -5.01
C TYR A 73 -18.94 -11.95 -4.67
N PRO A 74 -20.28 -12.16 -4.65
CA PRO A 74 -21.29 -11.09 -4.71
C PRO A 74 -21.36 -10.28 -3.42
N MET A 75 -21.73 -8.98 -3.52
CA MET A 75 -21.86 -8.11 -2.34
C MET A 75 -22.92 -7.04 -2.56
N ALA A 76 -23.89 -6.95 -1.68
CA ALA A 76 -24.87 -5.86 -1.68
C ALA A 76 -24.22 -4.58 -1.14
N ARG A 77 -24.52 -3.43 -1.75
CA ARG A 77 -23.95 -2.12 -1.37
C ARG A 77 -24.24 -1.73 0.08
N GLU A 78 -25.38 -2.14 0.60
CA GLU A 78 -25.86 -1.84 1.94
C GLU A 78 -25.27 -2.78 3.00
N SER A 79 -24.65 -3.88 2.57
CA SER A 79 -24.00 -4.83 3.49
C SER A 79 -22.99 -4.12 4.38
N MET A 80 -22.95 -4.50 5.65
CA MET A 80 -21.97 -3.98 6.60
C MET A 80 -20.52 -4.32 6.22
N HIS A 81 -20.31 -5.30 5.35
CA HIS A 81 -19.00 -5.75 4.88
C HIS A 81 -18.63 -5.18 3.51
N SER A 82 -19.54 -4.43 2.88
CA SER A 82 -19.31 -3.85 1.56
C SER A 82 -18.27 -2.73 1.62
N TYR A 83 -17.37 -2.72 0.65
CA TYR A 83 -16.43 -1.62 0.46
C TYR A 83 -17.12 -0.34 0.00
N HIS A 84 -18.26 -0.46 -0.70
CA HIS A 84 -19.13 0.69 -0.98
C HIS A 84 -19.52 1.39 0.34
N ARG A 85 -20.11 0.66 1.29
CA ARG A 85 -20.51 1.20 2.60
C ARG A 85 -19.31 1.74 3.36
N PHE A 86 -18.19 0.99 3.40
CA PHE A 86 -16.95 1.43 4.05
C PHE A 86 -16.50 2.81 3.56
N MET A 87 -16.49 3.05 2.25
CA MET A 87 -16.03 4.30 1.67
C MET A 87 -16.96 5.46 2.01
N TRP A 88 -18.27 5.24 1.98
CA TRP A 88 -19.22 6.27 2.39
C TRP A 88 -19.09 6.61 3.87
N GLU A 89 -18.96 5.63 4.75
CA GLU A 89 -18.80 5.84 6.19
C GLU A 89 -17.48 6.50 6.57
N ASN A 90 -16.39 6.21 5.86
CA ASN A 90 -15.05 6.68 6.23
C ASN A 90 -14.55 7.90 5.46
N LEU A 91 -15.18 8.28 4.34
CA LEU A 91 -14.76 9.44 3.54
C LEU A 91 -15.95 10.23 2.97
N PHE A 92 -16.77 9.63 2.10
CA PHE A 92 -17.65 10.42 1.23
C PHE A 92 -18.79 11.13 1.97
N ASN A 93 -19.31 10.58 3.08
CA ASN A 93 -20.29 11.28 3.93
C ASN A 93 -19.72 12.51 4.67
N HIS A 94 -18.43 12.73 4.62
CA HIS A 94 -17.75 13.74 5.42
C HIS A 94 -17.12 14.87 4.59
N VAL A 95 -17.21 14.78 3.25
CA VAL A 95 -16.67 15.73 2.28
C VAL A 95 -17.73 16.07 1.23
N ASP A 96 -17.49 17.08 0.40
CA ASP A 96 -18.40 17.54 -0.66
C ASP A 96 -18.27 16.76 -1.98
N ALA A 97 -17.95 15.44 -1.90
CA ALA A 97 -17.86 14.60 -3.08
C ALA A 97 -19.20 14.43 -3.79
N VAL A 98 -19.21 14.53 -5.13
CA VAL A 98 -20.39 14.32 -5.94
C VAL A 98 -20.61 12.83 -6.17
N ALA A 99 -21.74 12.28 -5.74
CA ALA A 99 -22.00 10.84 -5.80
C ALA A 99 -21.84 10.22 -7.20
N ALA A 100 -22.20 10.97 -8.27
CA ALA A 100 -22.03 10.51 -9.64
C ALA A 100 -20.56 10.41 -10.10
N GLN A 101 -19.62 10.99 -9.35
CA GLN A 101 -18.18 10.92 -9.60
C GLN A 101 -17.47 9.88 -8.73
N VAL A 102 -18.20 9.16 -7.88
CA VAL A 102 -17.68 8.10 -7.01
C VAL A 102 -17.91 6.75 -7.68
N HIS A 103 -16.82 6.11 -8.10
CA HIS A 103 -16.86 4.79 -8.75
C HIS A 103 -16.29 3.75 -7.80
N ILE A 104 -17.12 2.78 -7.42
CA ILE A 104 -16.74 1.63 -6.60
C ILE A 104 -17.21 0.40 -7.36
N PRO A 105 -16.42 -0.69 -7.43
CA PRO A 105 -16.87 -1.91 -8.09
C PRO A 105 -18.21 -2.40 -7.53
N ASP A 106 -19.10 -2.81 -8.44
CA ASP A 106 -20.46 -3.19 -8.09
C ASP A 106 -20.57 -4.69 -7.86
N GLY A 107 -20.61 -5.10 -6.60
CA GLY A 107 -20.76 -6.51 -6.21
C GLY A 107 -22.14 -7.12 -6.50
N THR A 108 -23.10 -6.35 -7.07
CA THR A 108 -24.45 -6.84 -7.40
C THR A 108 -24.64 -7.16 -8.88
N VAL A 109 -23.67 -6.83 -9.72
CA VAL A 109 -23.70 -7.14 -11.17
C VAL A 109 -23.81 -8.65 -11.37
N THR A 110 -24.69 -9.08 -12.28
CA THR A 110 -24.83 -10.52 -12.56
C THR A 110 -23.56 -11.09 -13.21
N SER A 111 -23.27 -12.36 -12.96
CA SER A 111 -22.08 -13.01 -13.53
C SER A 111 -22.01 -12.91 -15.05
N ALA A 112 -23.16 -12.92 -15.74
CA ALA A 112 -23.22 -12.79 -17.20
C ALA A 112 -22.86 -11.38 -17.71
N GLN A 113 -23.03 -10.36 -16.89
CA GLN A 113 -22.75 -8.95 -17.24
C GLN A 113 -21.39 -8.48 -16.73
N LEU A 114 -20.73 -9.27 -15.87
CA LEU A 114 -19.58 -8.81 -15.09
C LEU A 114 -18.38 -8.43 -15.96
N ASP A 115 -18.07 -9.18 -17.01
CA ASP A 115 -16.94 -8.89 -17.91
C ASP A 115 -17.18 -7.55 -18.66
N ALA A 116 -18.40 -7.34 -19.15
CA ALA A 116 -18.79 -6.08 -19.81
C ALA A 116 -18.73 -4.91 -18.82
N TRP A 117 -19.16 -5.13 -17.56
CA TRP A 117 -19.09 -4.15 -16.52
C TRP A 117 -17.61 -3.78 -16.18
N CYS A 118 -16.73 -4.78 -16.04
CA CYS A 118 -15.30 -4.55 -15.82
C CYS A 118 -14.65 -3.75 -16.97
N ALA A 119 -15.00 -4.09 -18.22
CA ALA A 119 -14.54 -3.32 -19.38
C ALA A 119 -15.04 -1.85 -19.34
N GLY A 120 -16.30 -1.64 -18.93
CA GLY A 120 -16.86 -0.31 -18.70
C GLY A 120 -16.15 0.46 -17.59
N TYR A 121 -15.77 -0.20 -16.51
CA TYR A 121 -14.99 0.40 -15.41
C TYR A 121 -13.63 0.90 -15.89
N GLU A 122 -12.90 0.07 -16.65
CA GLU A 122 -11.65 0.46 -17.30
C GLU A 122 -11.84 1.64 -18.28
N GLN A 123 -12.96 1.66 -19.04
CA GLN A 123 -13.27 2.76 -19.93
C GLN A 123 -13.54 4.05 -19.15
N ALA A 124 -14.31 3.98 -18.06
CA ALA A 124 -14.58 5.14 -17.21
C ALA A 124 -13.30 5.76 -16.64
N ILE A 125 -12.31 4.94 -16.25
CA ILE A 125 -10.98 5.43 -15.81
C ILE A 125 -10.30 6.21 -16.96
N ARG A 126 -10.32 5.67 -18.19
CA ARG A 126 -9.74 6.35 -19.37
C ARG A 126 -10.47 7.65 -19.70
N ASP A 127 -11.79 7.65 -19.67
CA ASP A 127 -12.64 8.82 -19.96
C ASP A 127 -12.45 9.94 -18.94
N ALA A 128 -12.19 9.58 -17.67
CA ALA A 128 -11.80 10.53 -16.62
C ALA A 128 -10.37 11.10 -16.82
N GLY A 129 -9.61 10.59 -17.80
CA GLY A 129 -8.25 11.01 -18.11
C GLY A 129 -7.18 10.21 -17.39
N GLY A 130 -7.52 9.07 -16.78
CA GLY A 130 -6.60 8.21 -16.01
C GLY A 130 -6.39 8.68 -14.58
N ILE A 131 -5.96 7.79 -13.70
CA ILE A 131 -5.77 8.03 -12.26
C ILE A 131 -4.55 8.92 -12.02
N ASP A 132 -4.71 10.02 -11.28
CA ASP A 132 -3.61 10.92 -10.91
C ASP A 132 -2.74 10.34 -9.79
N ILE A 133 -3.38 9.76 -8.78
CA ILE A 133 -2.71 9.07 -7.68
C ILE A 133 -3.51 7.85 -7.23
N GLN A 134 -2.85 6.70 -7.16
CA GLN A 134 -3.41 5.46 -6.65
C GLN A 134 -2.90 5.18 -5.24
N ILE A 135 -3.82 5.03 -4.29
CA ILE A 135 -3.48 4.60 -2.93
C ILE A 135 -3.55 3.08 -2.85
N LEU A 136 -2.55 2.47 -2.23
CA LEU A 136 -2.46 1.03 -2.01
C LEU A 136 -2.14 0.71 -0.55
N GLY A 137 -2.69 -0.40 -0.06
CA GLY A 137 -2.12 -1.18 1.03
C GLY A 137 -1.31 -2.36 0.48
N ILE A 138 -0.63 -3.10 1.34
CA ILE A 138 0.04 -4.35 1.00
C ILE A 138 -0.45 -5.49 1.90
N GLY A 139 -0.89 -6.57 1.29
CA GLY A 139 -1.29 -7.78 2.01
C GLY A 139 -0.09 -8.57 2.54
N LYS A 140 -0.34 -9.59 3.36
CA LYS A 140 0.72 -10.47 3.90
C LYS A 140 1.44 -11.28 2.83
N THR A 141 0.73 -11.64 1.76
CA THR A 141 1.30 -12.34 0.58
C THR A 141 1.94 -11.38 -0.42
N GLY A 142 1.87 -10.06 -0.17
CA GLY A 142 2.35 -9.03 -1.10
C GLY A 142 1.34 -8.68 -2.19
N HIS A 143 0.07 -9.06 -2.01
CA HIS A 143 -0.99 -8.62 -2.90
C HIS A 143 -1.27 -7.12 -2.74
N ILE A 144 -1.69 -6.47 -3.82
CA ILE A 144 -2.18 -5.08 -3.90
C ILE A 144 -3.58 -5.10 -4.53
N GLY A 145 -4.58 -4.49 -3.86
CA GLY A 145 -5.97 -4.86 -4.12
C GLY A 145 -6.15 -6.37 -3.92
N PHE A 146 -7.01 -7.02 -4.66
CA PHE A 146 -7.10 -8.49 -4.66
C PHE A 146 -6.26 -9.12 -5.80
N ASN A 147 -5.06 -8.57 -6.07
CA ASN A 147 -4.09 -9.19 -6.96
C ASN A 147 -3.28 -10.24 -6.21
N GLU A 148 -3.88 -11.42 -6.07
CA GLU A 148 -3.31 -12.59 -5.39
C GLU A 148 -2.10 -13.15 -6.13
N PRO A 149 -1.29 -14.04 -5.50
CA PRO A 149 -0.20 -14.77 -6.16
C PRO A 149 -0.61 -15.33 -7.52
N GLY A 150 0.27 -15.20 -8.53
CA GLY A 150 -0.01 -15.57 -9.92
C GLY A 150 -0.69 -14.46 -10.75
N SER A 151 -0.91 -13.28 -10.19
CA SER A 151 -1.48 -12.14 -10.93
C SER A 151 -0.46 -11.53 -11.89
N GLY A 152 -0.71 -11.66 -13.20
CA GLY A 152 0.17 -11.12 -14.24
C GLY A 152 0.12 -9.61 -14.36
N GLU A 153 1.24 -8.99 -14.77
CA GLU A 153 1.43 -7.56 -14.94
C GLU A 153 0.45 -6.90 -15.92
N THR A 154 0.11 -7.60 -17.02
CA THR A 154 -0.75 -7.07 -18.08
C THR A 154 -2.25 -7.23 -17.83
N SER A 155 -2.63 -7.78 -16.69
CA SER A 155 -4.03 -8.05 -16.37
C SER A 155 -4.81 -6.78 -16.06
N ARG A 156 -6.10 -6.75 -16.48
CA ARG A 156 -7.04 -5.64 -16.29
C ARG A 156 -8.13 -6.00 -15.26
N THR A 157 -8.96 -5.05 -14.88
CA THR A 157 -10.06 -5.24 -13.93
C THR A 157 -10.90 -6.47 -14.28
N ARG A 158 -11.09 -7.35 -13.32
CA ARG A 158 -11.85 -8.59 -13.48
C ARG A 158 -12.29 -9.20 -12.16
N ARG A 159 -13.16 -10.20 -12.22
CA ARG A 159 -13.45 -11.10 -11.11
C ARG A 159 -12.23 -12.00 -10.81
N VAL A 160 -11.97 -12.21 -9.54
CA VAL A 160 -10.89 -13.08 -9.04
C VAL A 160 -11.39 -13.97 -7.92
N HIS A 161 -10.77 -15.14 -7.75
CA HIS A 161 -10.92 -15.95 -6.56
C HIS A 161 -9.95 -15.46 -5.49
N LEU A 162 -10.43 -15.37 -4.24
CA LEU A 162 -9.63 -14.97 -3.11
C LEU A 162 -8.83 -16.16 -2.56
N ASP A 163 -7.55 -15.93 -2.31
CA ASP A 163 -6.68 -16.90 -1.65
C ASP A 163 -7.18 -17.22 -0.23
N ALA A 164 -6.86 -18.43 0.26
CA ALA A 164 -7.24 -18.87 1.59
C ALA A 164 -6.60 -17.98 2.69
N VAL A 165 -5.39 -17.47 2.46
CA VAL A 165 -4.73 -16.55 3.41
C VAL A 165 -5.48 -15.23 3.48
N THR A 166 -5.88 -14.67 2.34
CA THR A 166 -6.67 -13.44 2.25
C THR A 166 -8.03 -13.59 2.94
N ARG A 167 -8.73 -14.70 2.72
CA ARG A 167 -10.02 -14.96 3.40
C ARG A 167 -9.84 -15.12 4.91
N ARG A 168 -8.79 -15.81 5.34
CA ARG A 168 -8.47 -15.94 6.76
C ARG A 168 -8.14 -14.62 7.43
N ASP A 169 -7.42 -13.74 6.73
CA ASP A 169 -7.10 -12.39 7.24
C ASP A 169 -8.37 -11.52 7.38
N ALA A 170 -9.34 -11.68 6.49
CA ALA A 170 -10.62 -10.99 6.53
C ALA A 170 -11.65 -11.62 7.51
N ALA A 171 -11.37 -12.82 8.03
CA ALA A 171 -12.34 -13.58 8.83
C ALA A 171 -12.92 -12.82 10.04
N ALA A 172 -12.11 -11.97 10.69
CA ALA A 172 -12.54 -11.16 11.82
C ALA A 172 -13.60 -10.12 11.41
N ASP A 173 -13.50 -9.57 10.21
CA ASP A 173 -14.44 -8.58 9.69
C ASP A 173 -15.76 -9.22 9.25
N PHE A 174 -15.78 -10.54 8.98
CA PHE A 174 -16.93 -11.30 8.51
C PHE A 174 -17.53 -12.27 9.56
N PHE A 175 -17.11 -12.17 10.82
CA PHE A 175 -17.53 -13.08 11.89
C PHE A 175 -17.15 -14.55 11.64
N GLY A 176 -16.18 -14.83 10.81
CA GLY A 176 -15.64 -16.14 10.50
C GLY A 176 -15.24 -16.31 9.04
N GLU A 177 -14.25 -17.19 8.75
CA GLU A 177 -13.71 -17.41 7.39
C GLU A 177 -14.78 -17.92 6.41
N ASP A 178 -15.74 -18.71 6.88
CA ASP A 178 -16.82 -19.28 6.06
C ASP A 178 -17.79 -18.21 5.52
N PHE A 179 -17.86 -17.05 6.16
CA PHE A 179 -18.72 -15.93 5.75
C PHE A 179 -18.00 -14.96 4.80
N VAL A 180 -16.68 -15.08 4.65
CA VAL A 180 -15.93 -14.25 3.69
C VAL A 180 -16.27 -14.70 2.27
N PRO A 181 -16.67 -13.79 1.37
CA PRO A 181 -16.89 -14.15 -0.03
C PRO A 181 -15.64 -14.81 -0.63
N ARG A 182 -15.87 -15.76 -1.53
CA ARG A 182 -14.77 -16.47 -2.20
C ARG A 182 -14.21 -15.74 -3.40
N GLU A 183 -14.91 -14.71 -3.84
CA GLU A 183 -14.59 -13.94 -5.04
C GLU A 183 -14.61 -12.44 -4.75
N ALA A 184 -13.95 -11.68 -5.60
CA ALA A 184 -13.97 -10.24 -5.60
C ALA A 184 -13.85 -9.71 -7.04
N VAL A 185 -14.25 -8.46 -7.25
CA VAL A 185 -13.91 -7.68 -8.45
C VAL A 185 -12.81 -6.73 -8.07
N THR A 186 -11.70 -6.71 -8.81
CA THR A 186 -10.54 -5.88 -8.47
C THR A 186 -9.89 -5.28 -9.70
N MET A 187 -9.42 -4.03 -9.58
CA MET A 187 -8.41 -3.48 -10.50
C MET A 187 -7.18 -4.37 -10.46
N ARG A 188 -6.64 -4.65 -11.63
CA ARG A 188 -5.46 -5.50 -11.76
C ARG A 188 -4.18 -4.66 -11.89
N VAL A 189 -3.07 -5.38 -11.93
CA VAL A 189 -1.73 -4.78 -11.89
C VAL A 189 -1.54 -3.73 -12.97
N ALA A 190 -1.94 -4.01 -14.23
CA ALA A 190 -1.80 -3.05 -15.33
C ALA A 190 -2.61 -1.76 -15.09
N THR A 191 -3.84 -1.87 -14.58
CA THR A 191 -4.68 -0.71 -14.28
C THR A 191 -4.07 0.14 -13.17
N ILE A 192 -3.47 -0.50 -12.15
CA ILE A 192 -2.74 0.17 -11.08
C ILE A 192 -1.49 0.88 -11.63
N LEU A 193 -0.71 0.20 -12.48
CA LEU A 193 0.51 0.74 -13.07
C LEU A 193 0.26 1.87 -14.07
N ASP A 194 -0.95 2.00 -14.62
CA ASP A 194 -1.32 3.12 -15.49
C ASP A 194 -1.56 4.45 -14.71
N ALA A 195 -1.61 4.43 -13.38
CA ALA A 195 -1.72 5.64 -12.59
C ALA A 195 -0.48 6.54 -12.76
N ARG A 196 -0.64 7.86 -12.65
CA ARG A 196 0.51 8.79 -12.76
C ARG A 196 1.43 8.73 -11.56
N GLU A 197 0.86 8.49 -10.39
CA GLU A 197 1.58 8.33 -9.13
C GLU A 197 0.95 7.18 -8.34
N ILE A 198 1.79 6.40 -7.68
CA ILE A 198 1.34 5.31 -6.80
C ILE A 198 1.92 5.54 -5.42
N VAL A 199 1.07 5.48 -4.41
CA VAL A 199 1.49 5.50 -3.01
C VAL A 199 1.03 4.22 -2.32
N ILE A 200 1.95 3.56 -1.66
CA ILE A 200 1.67 2.35 -0.90
C ILE A 200 1.97 2.59 0.57
N LEU A 201 1.04 2.24 1.43
CA LEU A 201 1.18 2.38 2.88
C LEU A 201 1.35 1.00 3.52
N ALA A 202 2.34 0.90 4.41
CA ALA A 202 2.51 -0.29 5.24
C ALA A 202 2.98 0.12 6.64
N THR A 203 2.39 -0.45 7.68
CA THR A 203 2.72 -0.16 9.07
C THR A 203 2.79 -1.43 9.90
N GLY A 204 3.72 -1.45 10.87
CA GLY A 204 3.92 -2.54 11.80
C GLY A 204 4.92 -3.59 11.32
N GLU A 205 5.54 -4.25 12.30
CA GLU A 205 6.63 -5.21 12.08
C GLU A 205 6.19 -6.41 11.23
N HIS A 206 4.92 -6.83 11.35
CA HIS A 206 4.36 -7.94 10.56
C HIS A 206 4.36 -7.68 9.04
N LYS A 207 4.66 -6.45 8.59
CA LYS A 207 4.82 -6.07 7.19
C LYS A 207 6.29 -6.00 6.74
N SER A 208 7.27 -6.09 7.65
CA SER A 208 8.68 -5.82 7.32
C SER A 208 9.22 -6.74 6.22
N SER A 209 8.98 -8.03 6.33
CA SER A 209 9.45 -9.03 5.36
C SER A 209 8.83 -8.82 3.97
N ILE A 210 7.52 -8.59 3.90
CA ILE A 210 6.85 -8.38 2.62
C ILE A 210 7.19 -7.02 1.99
N VAL A 211 7.40 -5.98 2.79
CA VAL A 211 7.89 -4.67 2.32
C VAL A 211 9.28 -4.83 1.72
N ARG A 212 10.20 -5.52 2.41
CA ARG A 212 11.52 -5.81 1.87
C ARG A 212 11.45 -6.57 0.55
N ARG A 213 10.62 -7.63 0.49
CA ARG A 213 10.44 -8.41 -0.73
C ARG A 213 9.88 -7.58 -1.88
N ALA A 214 8.90 -6.70 -1.60
CA ALA A 214 8.29 -5.83 -2.59
C ALA A 214 9.25 -4.76 -3.15
N VAL A 215 10.16 -4.22 -2.30
CA VAL A 215 11.04 -3.10 -2.67
C VAL A 215 12.39 -3.58 -3.20
N GLU A 216 12.99 -4.61 -2.58
CA GLU A 216 14.36 -5.05 -2.83
C GLU A 216 14.45 -6.44 -3.47
N GLY A 217 13.34 -7.20 -3.49
CA GLY A 217 13.31 -8.53 -4.08
C GLY A 217 13.22 -8.50 -5.61
N PRO A 218 13.41 -9.65 -6.27
CA PRO A 218 13.15 -9.76 -7.70
C PRO A 218 11.66 -9.55 -7.99
N ILE A 219 11.34 -9.08 -9.19
CA ILE A 219 9.96 -9.01 -9.67
C ILE A 219 9.45 -10.43 -9.83
N ASP A 220 8.35 -10.73 -9.15
CA ASP A 220 7.83 -12.09 -8.98
C ASP A 220 6.30 -12.09 -9.03
N LEU A 221 5.74 -13.02 -9.81
CA LEU A 221 4.30 -13.25 -9.93
C LEU A 221 3.64 -13.62 -8.59
N GLU A 222 4.40 -14.24 -7.69
CA GLU A 222 3.93 -14.61 -6.35
C GLU A 222 3.77 -13.40 -5.40
N VAL A 223 4.32 -12.24 -5.79
CA VAL A 223 4.26 -11.00 -5.00
C VAL A 223 3.93 -9.84 -5.90
N ALA A 224 2.65 -9.60 -6.13
CA ALA A 224 2.17 -8.56 -7.05
C ALA A 224 2.74 -7.16 -6.76
N ALA A 225 3.01 -6.82 -5.50
CA ALA A 225 3.64 -5.56 -5.12
C ALA A 225 5.04 -5.35 -5.72
N THR A 226 5.74 -6.42 -6.15
CA THR A 226 7.05 -6.29 -6.79
C THR A 226 6.99 -5.61 -8.16
N PHE A 227 5.84 -5.69 -8.86
CA PHE A 227 5.66 -4.98 -10.13
C PHE A 227 5.72 -3.46 -9.98
N LEU A 228 5.46 -2.93 -8.79
CA LEU A 228 5.55 -1.50 -8.50
C LEU A 228 6.98 -0.95 -8.68
N GLN A 229 8.01 -1.80 -8.65
CA GLN A 229 9.41 -1.42 -8.94
C GLN A 229 9.58 -0.90 -10.38
N ARG A 230 8.68 -1.24 -11.31
CA ARG A 230 8.71 -0.77 -12.70
C ARG A 230 8.05 0.58 -12.90
N HIS A 231 7.32 1.07 -11.92
CA HIS A 231 6.61 2.34 -12.01
C HIS A 231 7.47 3.49 -11.50
N ALA A 232 7.74 4.48 -12.36
CA ALA A 232 8.70 5.56 -12.08
C ALA A 232 8.33 6.46 -10.88
N HIS A 233 7.05 6.53 -10.53
CA HIS A 233 6.52 7.42 -9.48
C HIS A 233 5.80 6.63 -8.38
N THR A 234 6.40 5.53 -7.93
CA THR A 234 5.89 4.78 -6.77
C THR A 234 6.65 5.18 -5.50
N THR A 235 5.91 5.47 -4.44
CA THR A 235 6.46 5.79 -3.13
C THR A 235 5.89 4.88 -2.05
N PHE A 236 6.75 4.20 -1.30
CA PHE A 236 6.39 3.42 -0.13
C PHE A 236 6.44 4.29 1.12
N TYR A 237 5.30 4.53 1.75
CA TYR A 237 5.17 5.19 3.05
C TYR A 237 5.09 4.14 4.14
N VAL A 238 6.19 3.94 4.85
CA VAL A 238 6.33 2.89 5.85
C VAL A 238 6.73 3.48 7.20
N ASP A 239 6.30 2.87 8.30
CA ASP A 239 6.83 3.20 9.62
C ASP A 239 8.15 2.44 9.86
N ALA A 240 8.87 2.80 10.92
CA ALA A 240 10.16 2.17 11.25
C ALA A 240 10.05 0.65 11.44
N ALA A 241 8.91 0.17 11.94
CA ALA A 241 8.69 -1.26 12.16
C ALA A 241 8.49 -2.01 10.83
N ALA A 242 7.69 -1.45 9.90
CA ALA A 242 7.52 -2.04 8.57
C ALA A 242 8.79 -1.92 7.69
N ALA A 243 9.66 -0.94 7.96
CA ALA A 243 10.93 -0.75 7.27
C ALA A 243 12.08 -1.59 7.85
N ALA A 244 11.89 -2.29 8.98
CA ALA A 244 12.96 -2.85 9.78
C ALA A 244 13.87 -3.84 9.03
N GLU A 245 13.37 -4.54 8.01
CA GLU A 245 14.15 -5.48 7.21
C GLU A 245 14.71 -4.88 5.91
N LEU A 246 14.36 -3.64 5.54
CA LEU A 246 14.97 -2.99 4.38
C LEU A 246 16.49 -2.82 4.59
N THR A 247 17.28 -3.04 3.55
CA THR A 247 18.74 -2.92 3.62
C THR A 247 19.17 -1.57 4.20
N ARG A 248 18.50 -0.48 3.82
CA ARG A 248 18.74 0.87 4.37
C ARG A 248 18.52 0.97 5.88
N ALA A 249 17.64 0.16 6.47
CA ALA A 249 17.37 0.15 7.90
C ALA A 249 18.19 -0.94 8.63
N ALA A 250 18.22 -2.15 8.09
CA ALA A 250 18.84 -3.32 8.72
C ALA A 250 20.36 -3.33 8.61
N THR A 251 20.89 -2.92 7.45
CA THR A 251 22.32 -3.01 7.11
C THR A 251 22.78 -1.82 6.25
N PRO A 252 22.60 -0.57 6.72
CA PRO A 252 22.84 0.63 5.91
C PRO A 252 24.28 0.76 5.39
N TRP A 253 25.26 0.17 6.10
CA TRP A 253 26.66 0.14 5.67
C TRP A 253 26.92 -0.67 4.40
N LEU A 254 25.95 -1.45 3.93
CA LEU A 254 26.04 -2.16 2.65
C LEU A 254 25.65 -1.27 1.46
N LEU A 255 25.09 -0.08 1.72
CA LEU A 255 24.65 0.86 0.68
C LEU A 255 25.54 2.08 0.59
N ASP A 256 25.91 2.66 1.73
CA ASP A 256 26.64 3.92 1.82
C ASP A 256 27.59 3.92 3.04
N GLU A 257 28.50 4.89 3.10
CA GLU A 257 29.26 5.18 4.32
C GLU A 257 28.30 5.60 5.44
N VAL A 258 28.59 5.10 6.64
CA VAL A 258 27.74 5.34 7.81
C VAL A 258 28.57 5.87 8.98
N GLU A 259 27.95 6.68 9.82
CA GLU A 259 28.51 7.02 11.12
C GLU A 259 28.37 5.83 12.08
N TRP A 260 29.48 5.41 12.66
CA TRP A 260 29.53 4.29 13.60
C TRP A 260 29.20 4.72 15.03
N THR A 261 27.90 4.96 15.29
CA THR A 261 27.41 5.12 16.66
C THR A 261 27.43 3.78 17.42
N ALA A 262 27.38 3.82 18.77
CA ALA A 262 27.33 2.59 19.58
C ALA A 262 26.17 1.66 19.17
N ALA A 263 24.98 2.21 18.91
CA ALA A 263 23.81 1.44 18.45
C ALA A 263 24.05 0.78 17.09
N ARG A 264 24.63 1.52 16.13
CA ARG A 264 24.93 0.99 14.80
C ARG A 264 26.05 -0.04 14.82
N THR A 265 27.06 0.16 15.64
CA THR A 265 28.12 -0.84 15.90
C THR A 265 27.53 -2.13 16.44
N GLN A 266 26.67 -2.05 17.45
CA GLN A 266 26.00 -3.24 17.99
C GLN A 266 25.12 -3.94 16.93
N GLN A 267 24.38 -3.17 16.13
CA GLN A 267 23.57 -3.69 15.02
C GLN A 267 24.44 -4.46 14.02
N ALA A 268 25.55 -3.86 13.57
CA ALA A 268 26.46 -4.45 12.58
C ALA A 268 27.14 -5.72 13.10
N VAL A 269 27.65 -5.70 14.34
CA VAL A 269 28.32 -6.87 14.96
C VAL A 269 27.32 -8.00 15.17
N THR A 270 26.10 -7.69 15.62
CA THR A 270 25.04 -8.69 15.79
C THR A 270 24.63 -9.30 14.44
N TRP A 271 24.48 -8.47 13.42
CA TRP A 271 24.18 -8.92 12.07
C TRP A 271 25.30 -9.82 11.52
N LEU A 272 26.58 -9.42 11.67
CA LEU A 272 27.74 -10.18 11.21
C LEU A 272 27.83 -11.55 11.91
N SER A 273 27.59 -11.57 13.21
CA SER A 273 27.56 -12.84 14.00
C SER A 273 26.50 -13.79 13.45
N ARG A 274 25.30 -13.31 13.17
CA ARG A 274 24.22 -14.12 12.58
C ARG A 274 24.55 -14.56 11.15
N LYS A 275 25.12 -13.67 10.34
CA LYS A 275 25.47 -13.91 8.95
C LYS A 275 26.55 -14.98 8.79
N THR A 276 27.53 -14.96 9.69
CA THR A 276 28.68 -15.92 9.68
C THR A 276 28.42 -17.17 10.50
N GLY A 277 27.37 -17.18 11.35
CA GLY A 277 27.13 -18.27 12.33
C GLY A 277 28.17 -18.31 13.47
N LYS A 278 29.02 -17.29 13.62
CA LYS A 278 30.07 -17.22 14.65
C LYS A 278 29.59 -16.44 15.88
N ALA A 279 29.98 -16.88 17.07
CA ALA A 279 29.81 -16.04 18.26
C ALA A 279 30.57 -14.71 18.10
N ILE A 280 30.07 -13.63 18.68
CA ILE A 280 30.65 -12.27 18.53
C ILE A 280 32.13 -12.25 18.86
N LEU A 281 32.54 -12.90 19.95
CA LEU A 281 33.95 -12.99 20.37
C LEU A 281 34.84 -13.82 19.45
N LYS A 282 34.28 -14.54 18.49
CA LYS A 282 35.00 -15.35 17.49
C LYS A 282 35.03 -14.68 16.10
N LEU A 283 34.48 -13.50 15.97
CA LEU A 283 34.56 -12.72 14.73
C LEU A 283 36.00 -12.24 14.52
N THR A 284 36.50 -12.42 13.31
CA THR A 284 37.86 -12.06 12.91
C THR A 284 37.86 -10.83 12.04
N GLN A 285 38.99 -10.16 11.86
CA GLN A 285 39.13 -9.04 10.95
C GLN A 285 38.76 -9.40 9.51
N ALA A 286 39.01 -10.65 9.10
CA ALA A 286 38.60 -11.13 7.77
C ALA A 286 37.08 -11.17 7.64
N ASP A 287 36.32 -11.56 8.67
CA ASP A 287 34.87 -11.54 8.65
C ASP A 287 34.30 -10.13 8.45
N TYR A 288 34.90 -9.13 9.12
CA TYR A 288 34.51 -7.71 8.92
C TYR A 288 34.85 -7.21 7.51
N ALA A 289 36.01 -7.56 6.98
CA ALA A 289 36.45 -7.13 5.65
C ALA A 289 35.58 -7.74 4.53
N GLU A 290 35.29 -9.04 4.63
CA GLU A 290 34.44 -9.75 3.66
C GLU A 290 33.00 -9.18 3.58
N HIS A 291 32.53 -8.59 4.68
CA HIS A 291 31.15 -8.08 4.79
C HIS A 291 31.07 -6.54 4.82
N GLN A 292 32.05 -5.84 4.23
CA GLN A 292 32.08 -4.37 4.08
C GLN A 292 32.06 -3.58 5.41
N LEU A 293 32.61 -4.18 6.47
CA LEU A 293 32.68 -3.59 7.81
C LEU A 293 34.08 -3.16 8.21
N SER A 294 35.01 -3.00 7.25
CA SER A 294 36.39 -2.57 7.53
C SER A 294 36.48 -1.21 8.22
N SER A 295 35.59 -0.28 7.84
CA SER A 295 35.50 1.06 8.46
C SER A 295 35.12 0.99 9.95
N LEU A 296 34.25 0.05 10.34
CA LEU A 296 33.93 -0.18 11.76
C LEU A 296 35.17 -0.56 12.57
N VAL A 297 36.00 -1.46 12.04
CA VAL A 297 37.23 -1.90 12.72
C VAL A 297 38.24 -0.76 12.83
N ALA A 298 38.32 0.11 11.84
CA ALA A 298 39.23 1.26 11.85
C ALA A 298 38.89 2.28 12.95
N VAL A 299 37.59 2.57 13.15
CA VAL A 299 37.12 3.52 14.18
C VAL A 299 37.36 3.00 15.61
N HIS A 300 37.31 1.70 15.84
CA HIS A 300 37.47 1.10 17.18
C HIS A 300 38.93 0.67 17.51
N ARG A 301 39.90 0.94 16.63
CA ARG A 301 41.34 0.72 16.91
C ARG A 301 42.06 1.95 17.45
N THR A 302 41.40 3.11 17.44
CA THR A 302 41.90 4.35 18.08
C THR A 302 41.31 4.50 19.46
#